data_73f2ff19384a2c400131aa6652c8f80c
#
_entry.id   73f2ff19384a2c400131aa6652c8f80c
#
_cell.length_a   1.000
_cell.length_b   1.000
_cell.length_c   1.000
_cell.angle_alpha   90.00
_cell.angle_beta   90.00
_cell.angle_gamma   90.00
#
_symmetry.space_group_name_H-M   'P 1'
#
loop_
_entity.id
_entity.type
_entity.pdbx_description
1 polymer ?
#
loop_
_entity_poly.entity_id
_entity_poly.type
_entity_poly.pdbx_seq_one_letter_code
_entity_poly.pdbx_strand_id
1 'polypeptide(L)'
;MQGNLVIIIAVIGGLVLLWGGGIAAYFLLGRRQTVVEERLGQFTQSGQALAPAASRGAEAEGPKASFLGERLNQLLEGRGFADNIQRELGRADIKLSAGEYLALHLILFIGGTAAIAAFELATKATLPVAIGIGVASGLGSLLLPGIYVGSQKKGRLQRFDNQLGDMLNLVVNGLRAGYSPMQSLESVGKELPAPISTEFKRVVQEMQLGIPLEQALANLTRRIPSKDLDFVVTAMNVQREVGGNLAEILDTISHTIRERVRIKGEIATLTAQGMMTGYVISLLPIGLALFLFLVNRPYMMQMFESRNLLCGIIMIVTALLMIGSGFAIVMKIVDIEV
;
A
#
# COMPACT_ATOMS: atom_id res chain seq x y z
N MET A 1 3.20 -9.15 43.01
CA MET A 1 3.88 -8.74 41.74
C MET A 1 3.48 -9.58 40.50
N GLN A 2 3.15 -10.88 40.66
CA GLN A 2 2.73 -11.73 39.52
C GLN A 2 1.35 -11.37 38.92
N GLY A 3 0.42 -10.84 39.69
CA GLY A 3 -0.90 -10.44 39.20
C GLY A 3 -0.87 -9.29 38.17
N ASN A 4 0.04 -8.33 38.35
CA ASN A 4 0.12 -7.18 37.47
C ASN A 4 0.75 -7.53 36.09
N LEU A 5 1.65 -8.52 36.04
CA LEU A 5 2.28 -8.95 34.79
C LEU A 5 1.27 -9.70 33.89
N VAL A 6 0.42 -10.53 34.45
CA VAL A 6 -0.64 -11.25 33.73
C VAL A 6 -1.67 -10.25 33.17
N ILE A 7 -2.02 -9.26 33.97
CA ILE A 7 -2.92 -8.19 33.55
C ILE A 7 -2.32 -7.37 32.39
N ILE A 8 -1.03 -6.98 32.47
CA ILE A 8 -0.33 -6.26 31.42
C ILE A 8 -0.28 -7.07 30.11
N ILE A 9 0.01 -8.36 30.18
CA ILE A 9 0.03 -9.25 29.01
C ILE A 9 -1.38 -9.42 28.41
N ALA A 10 -2.40 -9.57 29.24
CA ALA A 10 -3.80 -9.65 28.80
C ALA A 10 -4.26 -8.33 28.13
N VAL A 11 -3.79 -7.19 28.63
CA VAL A 11 -4.05 -5.86 28.10
C VAL A 11 -3.45 -5.70 26.71
N ILE A 12 -2.14 -5.99 26.58
CA ILE A 12 -1.44 -5.90 25.31
C ILE A 12 -2.07 -6.89 24.32
N GLY A 13 -2.40 -8.10 24.74
CA GLY A 13 -3.07 -9.10 23.91
C GLY A 13 -4.47 -8.67 23.46
N GLY A 14 -5.28 -8.11 24.35
CA GLY A 14 -6.62 -7.57 24.02
C GLY A 14 -6.56 -6.37 23.07
N LEU A 15 -5.59 -5.49 23.26
CA LEU A 15 -5.29 -4.36 22.38
C LEU A 15 -4.91 -4.82 20.96
N VAL A 16 -4.00 -5.77 20.87
CA VAL A 16 -3.56 -6.34 19.58
C VAL A 16 -4.72 -7.05 18.88
N LEU A 17 -5.60 -7.75 19.62
CA LEU A 17 -6.76 -8.42 19.05
C LEU A 17 -7.87 -7.46 18.61
N LEU A 18 -8.17 -6.41 19.38
CA LEU A 18 -9.16 -5.40 19.00
C LEU A 18 -8.68 -4.57 17.81
N TRP A 19 -7.40 -4.22 17.77
CA TRP A 19 -6.78 -3.48 16.67
C TRP A 19 -6.58 -4.35 15.43
N GLY A 20 -6.06 -5.56 15.62
CA GLY A 20 -5.91 -6.56 14.55
C GLY A 20 -7.25 -6.98 13.97
N GLY A 21 -8.26 -7.18 14.81
CA GLY A 21 -9.62 -7.52 14.41
C GLY A 21 -10.32 -6.38 13.66
N GLY A 22 -10.15 -5.14 14.08
CA GLY A 22 -10.68 -3.96 13.37
C GLY A 22 -10.05 -3.77 12.00
N ILE A 23 -8.74 -3.95 11.90
CA ILE A 23 -8.01 -3.90 10.63
C ILE A 23 -8.40 -5.09 9.73
N ALA A 24 -8.48 -6.30 10.27
CA ALA A 24 -8.89 -7.49 9.54
C ALA A 24 -10.34 -7.40 9.05
N ALA A 25 -11.27 -6.91 9.86
CA ALA A 25 -12.66 -6.67 9.47
C ALA A 25 -12.77 -5.61 8.36
N TYR A 26 -12.00 -4.54 8.45
CA TYR A 26 -11.92 -3.52 7.41
C TYR A 26 -11.35 -4.08 6.10
N PHE A 27 -10.30 -4.90 6.18
CA PHE A 27 -9.72 -5.60 5.01
C PHE A 27 -10.70 -6.60 4.37
N LEU A 28 -11.45 -7.34 5.18
CA LEU A 28 -12.41 -8.34 4.70
C LEU A 28 -13.67 -7.69 4.09
N LEU A 29 -14.14 -6.59 4.67
CA LEU A 29 -15.27 -5.82 4.13
C LEU A 29 -14.90 -5.09 2.82
N GLY A 30 -13.70 -4.52 2.74
CA GLY A 30 -13.20 -3.89 1.50
C GLY A 30 -13.00 -4.88 0.34
N ARG A 31 -12.62 -6.14 0.64
CA ARG A 31 -12.48 -7.19 -0.39
C ARG A 31 -13.81 -7.73 -0.92
N ARG A 32 -14.89 -7.67 -0.14
CA ARG A 32 -16.19 -8.23 -0.57
C ARG A 32 -16.89 -7.40 -1.65
N GLN A 33 -16.61 -6.11 -1.74
CA GLN A 33 -17.25 -5.26 -2.75
C GLN A 33 -16.73 -5.48 -4.18
N THR A 34 -15.46 -5.85 -4.35
CA THR A 34 -14.87 -6.08 -5.68
C THR A 34 -15.34 -7.38 -6.34
N VAL A 35 -15.65 -8.42 -5.57
CA VAL A 35 -16.08 -9.74 -6.09
C VAL A 35 -17.54 -9.73 -6.54
N VAL A 36 -18.39 -8.90 -5.94
CA VAL A 36 -19.83 -8.81 -6.28
C VAL A 36 -20.03 -7.97 -7.54
N GLU A 37 -19.28 -6.89 -7.74
CA GLU A 37 -19.36 -6.07 -8.97
C GLU A 37 -18.83 -6.84 -10.20
N GLU A 38 -17.80 -7.66 -10.04
CA GLU A 38 -17.23 -8.46 -11.15
C GLU A 38 -18.21 -9.57 -11.60
N ARG A 39 -18.94 -10.17 -10.68
CA ARG A 39 -19.98 -11.16 -11.01
C ARG A 39 -21.24 -10.55 -11.61
N LEU A 40 -21.66 -9.36 -11.16
CA LEU A 40 -22.81 -8.64 -11.74
C LEU A 40 -22.49 -8.11 -13.15
N GLY A 41 -21.26 -7.66 -13.41
CA GLY A 41 -20.83 -7.23 -14.75
C GLY A 41 -20.86 -8.34 -15.79
N GLN A 42 -20.61 -9.60 -15.42
CA GLN A 42 -20.70 -10.76 -16.33
C GLN A 42 -22.12 -11.14 -16.68
N PHE A 43 -23.09 -10.92 -15.78
CA PHE A 43 -24.51 -11.25 -16.03
C PHE A 43 -25.24 -10.18 -16.85
N THR A 44 -24.78 -8.92 -16.83
CA THR A 44 -25.38 -7.84 -17.65
C THR A 44 -24.89 -7.84 -19.08
N GLN A 45 -23.74 -8.41 -19.42
CA GLN A 45 -23.24 -8.53 -20.80
C GLN A 45 -23.89 -9.66 -21.61
N SER A 46 -24.50 -10.64 -20.97
CA SER A 46 -25.15 -11.76 -21.65
C SER A 46 -26.66 -11.57 -21.90
N GLY A 47 -27.24 -10.44 -21.50
CA GLY A 47 -28.69 -10.22 -21.52
C GLY A 47 -29.22 -9.07 -22.38
N GLN A 48 -28.41 -8.35 -23.15
CA GLN A 48 -28.86 -7.20 -23.94
C GLN A 48 -28.73 -7.40 -25.45
N ALA A 49 -29.58 -8.27 -25.98
CA ALA A 49 -30.16 -8.05 -27.31
C ALA A 49 -31.65 -7.73 -27.08
N LEU A 50 -32.11 -6.59 -27.61
CA LEU A 50 -33.51 -6.12 -27.73
C LEU A 50 -34.06 -5.24 -26.56
N ALA A 51 -33.96 -3.91 -26.73
CA ALA A 51 -35.12 -2.99 -26.78
C ALA A 51 -34.68 -1.52 -26.91
N PRO A 52 -35.42 -0.66 -27.61
CA PRO A 52 -35.00 0.68 -27.98
C PRO A 52 -35.44 1.77 -26.98
N ALA A 53 -34.61 2.78 -26.90
CA ALA A 53 -34.88 4.19 -26.57
C ALA A 53 -35.89 4.55 -25.47
N ALA A 54 -35.37 5.05 -24.37
CA ALA A 54 -35.94 6.24 -23.71
C ALA A 54 -34.82 6.96 -22.92
N SER A 55 -34.49 8.11 -23.43
CA SER A 55 -33.65 9.13 -22.82
C SER A 55 -34.14 9.54 -21.45
N ARG A 56 -33.34 9.41 -20.41
CA ARG A 56 -33.30 10.33 -19.24
C ARG A 56 -32.00 10.13 -18.51
N GLY A 57 -31.33 11.27 -18.21
CA GLY A 57 -30.04 11.35 -17.57
C GLY A 57 -29.90 10.43 -16.35
N ALA A 58 -29.03 9.46 -16.46
CA ALA A 58 -28.47 8.77 -15.33
C ALA A 58 -27.18 9.52 -14.96
N GLU A 59 -27.31 10.45 -14.04
CA GLU A 59 -26.20 10.84 -13.19
C GLU A 59 -25.64 9.56 -12.60
N ALA A 60 -24.36 9.31 -12.81
CA ALA A 60 -23.66 8.21 -12.19
C ALA A 60 -23.76 8.39 -10.67
N GLU A 61 -24.68 7.66 -10.03
CA GLU A 61 -24.73 7.53 -8.58
C GLU A 61 -23.39 6.94 -8.12
N GLY A 62 -22.51 7.82 -7.66
CA GLY A 62 -21.36 7.45 -6.84
C GLY A 62 -21.86 6.71 -5.58
N PRO A 63 -21.03 5.90 -4.93
CA PRO A 63 -21.39 5.17 -3.72
C PRO A 63 -22.04 6.15 -2.75
N LYS A 64 -23.22 5.79 -2.21
CA LYS A 64 -24.00 6.62 -1.29
C LYS A 64 -23.12 7.04 -0.13
N ALA A 65 -22.72 8.32 -0.13
CA ALA A 65 -21.89 8.89 0.92
C ALA A 65 -22.59 8.73 2.28
N SER A 66 -21.85 8.36 3.31
CA SER A 66 -22.39 8.29 4.66
C SER A 66 -22.82 9.72 5.08
N PHE A 67 -23.92 9.83 5.81
CA PHE A 67 -24.48 11.13 6.27
C PHE A 67 -23.43 12.03 6.96
N LEU A 68 -22.47 11.43 7.66
CA LEU A 68 -21.34 12.15 8.29
C LEU A 68 -20.30 12.61 7.25
N GLY A 69 -20.05 11.81 6.21
CA GLY A 69 -19.12 12.15 5.13
C GLY A 69 -19.61 13.35 4.30
N GLU A 70 -20.90 13.43 4.07
CA GLU A 70 -21.53 14.52 3.31
C GLU A 70 -21.47 15.87 4.03
N ARG A 71 -21.77 15.90 5.33
CA ARG A 71 -21.61 17.11 6.16
C ARG A 71 -20.16 17.58 6.30
N LEU A 72 -19.22 16.64 6.47
CA LEU A 72 -17.79 16.96 6.51
C LEU A 72 -17.28 17.46 5.16
N ASN A 73 -17.79 16.91 4.05
CA ASN A 73 -17.42 17.35 2.71
C ASN A 73 -17.87 18.81 2.44
N GLN A 74 -19.08 19.18 2.86
CA GLN A 74 -19.60 20.56 2.76
C GLN A 74 -18.77 21.57 3.59
N LEU A 75 -18.25 21.17 4.75
CA LEU A 75 -17.39 22.01 5.59
C LEU A 75 -15.96 22.16 5.03
N LEU A 76 -15.56 21.28 4.14
CA LEU A 76 -14.22 21.21 3.53
C LEU A 76 -14.17 21.76 2.11
N GLU A 77 -15.31 22.00 1.48
CA GLU A 77 -15.40 22.63 0.17
C GLU A 77 -14.72 24.01 0.20
N GLY A 78 -13.68 24.16 -0.64
CA GLY A 78 -12.90 25.40 -0.74
C GLY A 78 -11.56 25.41 0.02
N ARG A 79 -11.17 24.34 0.71
CA ARG A 79 -9.86 24.24 1.33
C ARG A 79 -8.95 23.29 0.52
N GLY A 80 -7.83 23.76 0.03
CA GLY A 80 -6.86 22.98 -0.76
C GLY A 80 -6.36 21.69 -0.12
N PHE A 81 -6.66 21.48 1.17
CA PHE A 81 -6.40 20.26 1.92
C PHE A 81 -7.30 19.09 1.46
N ALA A 82 -8.59 19.34 1.20
CA ALA A 82 -9.52 18.32 0.70
C ALA A 82 -9.12 17.80 -0.68
N ASP A 83 -8.68 18.71 -1.56
CA ASP A 83 -8.20 18.35 -2.90
C ASP A 83 -6.92 17.51 -2.88
N ASN A 84 -6.04 17.75 -1.91
CA ASN A 84 -4.85 16.93 -1.74
C ASN A 84 -5.20 15.51 -1.28
N ILE A 85 -6.10 15.38 -0.29
CA ILE A 85 -6.60 14.07 0.18
C ILE A 85 -7.28 13.34 -0.98
N GLN A 86 -8.16 13.99 -1.72
CA GLN A 86 -8.87 13.38 -2.84
C GLN A 86 -7.91 12.90 -3.93
N ARG A 87 -6.84 13.65 -4.23
CA ARG A 87 -5.79 13.24 -5.16
C ARG A 87 -5.02 12.02 -4.66
N GLU A 88 -4.66 11.98 -3.38
CA GLU A 88 -3.95 10.84 -2.79
C GLU A 88 -4.83 9.58 -2.76
N LEU A 89 -6.12 9.70 -2.42
CA LEU A 89 -7.10 8.61 -2.48
C LEU A 89 -7.30 8.12 -3.93
N GLY A 90 -7.40 9.04 -4.89
CA GLY A 90 -7.49 8.70 -6.32
C GLY A 90 -6.26 7.95 -6.84
N ARG A 91 -5.06 8.33 -6.39
CA ARG A 91 -3.82 7.61 -6.72
C ARG A 91 -3.77 6.20 -6.13
N ALA A 92 -4.40 5.99 -4.98
CA ALA A 92 -4.53 4.68 -4.34
C ALA A 92 -5.69 3.84 -4.90
N ASP A 93 -6.51 4.40 -5.81
CA ASP A 93 -7.76 3.80 -6.33
C ASP A 93 -8.76 3.47 -5.21
N ILE A 94 -8.78 4.28 -4.16
CA ILE A 94 -9.71 4.14 -3.05
C ILE A 94 -10.92 5.00 -3.36
N LYS A 95 -12.08 4.36 -3.47
CA LYS A 95 -13.38 5.01 -3.78
C LYS A 95 -13.99 5.66 -2.53
N LEU A 96 -13.22 6.44 -1.80
CA LEU A 96 -13.67 7.19 -0.63
C LEU A 96 -13.62 8.69 -0.93
N SER A 97 -14.61 9.42 -0.44
CA SER A 97 -14.55 10.89 -0.45
C SER A 97 -13.59 11.42 0.63
N ALA A 98 -13.06 12.63 0.43
CA ALA A 98 -12.20 13.27 1.44
C ALA A 98 -12.89 13.37 2.81
N GLY A 99 -14.22 13.64 2.82
CA GLY A 99 -15.03 13.68 4.03
C GLY A 99 -15.15 12.32 4.72
N GLU A 100 -15.33 11.22 3.97
CA GLU A 100 -15.39 9.87 4.54
C GLU A 100 -14.04 9.44 5.12
N TYR A 101 -12.96 9.81 4.46
CA TYR A 101 -11.61 9.55 4.96
C TYR A 101 -11.34 10.26 6.29
N LEU A 102 -11.76 11.52 6.43
CA LEU A 102 -11.67 12.26 7.68
C LEU A 102 -12.62 11.75 8.75
N ALA A 103 -13.84 11.34 8.37
CA ALA A 103 -14.78 10.69 9.29
C ALA A 103 -14.18 9.39 9.87
N LEU A 104 -13.48 8.59 9.04
CA LEU A 104 -12.80 7.39 9.46
C LEU A 104 -11.68 7.68 10.47
N HIS A 105 -10.90 8.74 10.27
CA HIS A 105 -9.91 9.20 11.25
C HIS A 105 -10.54 9.58 12.58
N LEU A 106 -11.66 10.30 12.53
CA LEU A 106 -12.37 10.75 13.73
C LEU A 106 -12.99 9.59 14.50
N ILE A 107 -13.56 8.62 13.79
CA ILE A 107 -14.10 7.38 14.40
C ILE A 107 -12.98 6.54 15.04
N LEU A 108 -11.85 6.39 14.36
CA LEU A 108 -10.69 5.65 14.90
C LEU A 108 -10.08 6.37 16.11
N PHE A 109 -10.02 7.69 16.10
CA PHE A 109 -9.52 8.47 17.22
C PHE A 109 -10.43 8.33 18.45
N ILE A 110 -11.74 8.59 18.28
CA ILE A 110 -12.72 8.49 19.39
C ILE A 110 -12.85 7.05 19.87
N GLY A 111 -12.96 6.08 18.95
CA GLY A 111 -13.07 4.66 19.27
C GLY A 111 -11.82 4.13 19.97
N GLY A 112 -10.64 4.51 19.52
CA GLY A 112 -9.37 4.12 20.12
C GLY A 112 -9.19 4.69 21.53
N THR A 113 -9.47 5.99 21.71
CA THR A 113 -9.42 6.64 23.03
C THR A 113 -10.44 6.03 24.01
N ALA A 114 -11.69 5.84 23.57
CA ALA A 114 -12.76 5.32 24.42
C ALA A 114 -12.52 3.85 24.81
N ALA A 115 -12.08 3.01 23.91
CA ALA A 115 -11.82 1.59 24.16
C ALA A 115 -10.71 1.40 25.20
N ILE A 116 -9.61 2.15 25.08
CA ILE A 116 -8.49 2.06 26.02
C ILE A 116 -8.82 2.70 27.35
N ALA A 117 -9.48 3.85 27.39
CA ALA A 117 -9.92 4.48 28.63
C ALA A 117 -10.91 3.57 29.41
N ALA A 118 -11.85 2.93 28.73
CA ALA A 118 -12.77 1.98 29.35
C ALA A 118 -12.05 0.76 29.92
N PHE A 119 -11.05 0.25 29.22
CA PHE A 119 -10.23 -0.88 29.65
C PHE A 119 -9.40 -0.52 30.90
N GLU A 120 -8.73 0.61 30.91
CA GLU A 120 -7.92 1.10 32.02
C GLU A 120 -8.77 1.36 33.29
N LEU A 121 -9.99 1.89 33.12
CA LEU A 121 -10.95 2.02 34.20
C LEU A 121 -11.38 0.66 34.80
N ALA A 122 -11.54 -0.37 33.96
CA ALA A 122 -11.85 -1.72 34.37
C ALA A 122 -10.71 -2.37 35.17
N THR A 123 -9.47 -2.01 34.92
CA THR A 123 -8.27 -2.51 35.61
C THR A 123 -7.89 -1.70 36.85
N LYS A 124 -8.76 -0.80 37.33
CA LYS A 124 -8.56 0.08 38.48
C LYS A 124 -7.36 1.03 38.37
N ALA A 125 -7.01 1.40 37.15
CA ALA A 125 -6.04 2.47 36.93
C ALA A 125 -6.57 3.82 37.40
N THR A 126 -5.68 4.71 37.83
CA THR A 126 -6.08 6.09 38.20
C THR A 126 -6.56 6.85 36.98
N LEU A 127 -7.63 7.61 37.11
CA LEU A 127 -8.28 8.34 36.01
C LEU A 127 -7.32 9.14 35.11
N PRO A 128 -6.29 9.89 35.63
CA PRO A 128 -5.37 10.62 34.78
C PRO A 128 -4.47 9.72 33.94
N VAL A 129 -4.10 8.55 34.42
CA VAL A 129 -3.28 7.57 33.67
C VAL A 129 -4.11 6.95 32.55
N ALA A 130 -5.36 6.57 32.82
CA ALA A 130 -6.28 6.03 31.82
C ALA A 130 -6.53 7.02 30.67
N ILE A 131 -6.74 8.29 30.98
CA ILE A 131 -6.92 9.34 29.97
C ILE A 131 -5.62 9.55 29.16
N GLY A 132 -4.46 9.60 29.82
CA GLY A 132 -3.17 9.81 29.18
C GLY A 132 -2.85 8.72 28.14
N ILE A 133 -2.99 7.46 28.53
CA ILE A 133 -2.73 6.31 27.63
C ILE A 133 -3.81 6.22 26.54
N GLY A 134 -5.08 6.51 26.87
CA GLY A 134 -6.17 6.58 25.91
C GLY A 134 -5.92 7.63 24.81
N VAL A 135 -5.50 8.84 25.17
CA VAL A 135 -5.18 9.90 24.22
C VAL A 135 -3.95 9.53 23.38
N ALA A 136 -2.89 8.99 23.98
CA ALA A 136 -1.70 8.56 23.25
C ALA A 136 -2.02 7.49 22.21
N SER A 137 -2.89 6.53 22.52
CA SER A 137 -3.32 5.51 21.57
C SER A 137 -4.23 6.06 20.46
N GLY A 138 -5.12 7.01 20.81
CA GLY A 138 -5.94 7.71 19.85
C GLY A 138 -5.09 8.49 18.84
N LEU A 139 -4.03 9.16 19.28
CA LEU A 139 -3.06 9.81 18.40
C LEU A 139 -2.32 8.81 17.51
N GLY A 140 -1.93 7.66 18.05
CA GLY A 140 -1.34 6.56 17.25
C GLY A 140 -2.29 6.05 16.16
N SER A 141 -3.60 6.01 16.44
CA SER A 141 -4.61 5.55 15.49
C SER A 141 -4.74 6.45 14.25
N LEU A 142 -4.43 7.74 14.37
CA LEU A 142 -4.46 8.67 13.25
C LEU A 142 -3.42 8.35 12.16
N LEU A 143 -2.35 7.64 12.50
CA LEU A 143 -1.31 7.27 11.52
C LEU A 143 -1.73 6.09 10.62
N LEU A 144 -2.63 5.22 11.10
CA LEU A 144 -3.00 4.00 10.40
C LEU A 144 -3.62 4.20 9.02
N PRO A 145 -4.64 5.06 8.83
CA PRO A 145 -5.22 5.28 7.52
C PRO A 145 -4.21 5.85 6.53
N GLY A 146 -3.30 6.74 6.99
CA GLY A 146 -2.22 7.29 6.18
C GLY A 146 -1.23 6.22 5.68
N ILE A 147 -0.81 5.32 6.57
CA ILE A 147 0.07 4.20 6.24
C ILE A 147 -0.63 3.25 5.26
N TYR A 148 -1.92 2.98 5.46
CA TYR A 148 -2.70 2.13 4.57
C TYR A 148 -2.82 2.71 3.15
N VAL A 149 -3.23 3.98 3.02
CA VAL A 149 -3.31 4.68 1.73
C VAL A 149 -1.94 4.71 1.05
N GLY A 150 -0.88 5.01 1.79
CA GLY A 150 0.50 5.00 1.29
C GLY A 150 0.93 3.63 0.77
N SER A 151 0.59 2.55 1.46
CA SER A 151 0.87 1.17 1.05
C SER A 151 0.09 0.79 -0.22
N GLN A 152 -1.21 1.11 -0.29
CA GLN A 152 -2.04 0.85 -1.47
C GLN A 152 -1.54 1.62 -2.69
N LYS A 153 -1.18 2.90 -2.54
CA LYS A 153 -0.61 3.73 -3.58
C LYS A 153 0.69 3.14 -4.13
N LYS A 154 1.62 2.73 -3.23
CA LYS A 154 2.87 2.07 -3.62
C LYS A 154 2.62 0.75 -4.34
N GLY A 155 1.73 -0.09 -3.82
CA GLY A 155 1.39 -1.37 -4.42
C GLY A 155 0.69 -1.23 -5.79
N ARG A 156 -0.14 -0.20 -5.98
CA ARG A 156 -0.76 0.11 -7.28
C ARG A 156 0.28 0.57 -8.30
N LEU A 157 1.17 1.48 -7.89
CA LEU A 157 2.25 1.97 -8.74
C LEU A 157 3.18 0.82 -9.17
N GLN A 158 3.60 -0.02 -8.24
CA GLN A 158 4.44 -1.17 -8.55
C GLN A 158 3.77 -2.15 -9.51
N ARG A 159 2.47 -2.44 -9.33
CA ARG A 159 1.70 -3.27 -10.27
C ARG A 159 1.62 -2.64 -11.65
N PHE A 160 1.45 -1.32 -11.73
CA PHE A 160 1.44 -0.58 -12.99
C PHE A 160 2.81 -0.69 -13.69
N ASP A 161 3.90 -0.42 -12.98
CA ASP A 161 5.26 -0.50 -13.52
C ASP A 161 5.62 -1.91 -14.00
N ASN A 162 5.19 -2.94 -13.27
CA ASN A 162 5.38 -4.33 -13.70
C ASN A 162 4.63 -4.69 -14.99
N GLN A 163 3.50 -4.03 -15.27
CA GLN A 163 2.70 -4.23 -16.48
C GLN A 163 3.16 -3.34 -17.66
N LEU A 164 4.04 -2.35 -17.41
CA LEU A 164 4.43 -1.36 -18.41
C LEU A 164 5.15 -1.99 -19.61
N GLY A 165 6.00 -3.00 -19.39
CA GLY A 165 6.67 -3.74 -20.44
C GLY A 165 5.69 -4.48 -21.38
N ASP A 166 4.64 -5.08 -20.81
CA ASP A 166 3.62 -5.78 -21.59
C ASP A 166 2.75 -4.80 -22.38
N MET A 167 2.42 -3.66 -21.77
CA MET A 167 1.73 -2.56 -22.42
C MET A 167 2.51 -2.06 -23.65
N LEU A 168 3.80 -1.79 -23.48
CA LEU A 168 4.65 -1.32 -24.58
C LEU A 168 4.71 -2.32 -25.73
N ASN A 169 4.84 -3.62 -25.44
CA ASN A 169 4.81 -4.64 -26.48
C ASN A 169 3.50 -4.67 -27.23
N LEU A 170 2.37 -4.58 -26.53
CA LEU A 170 1.05 -4.59 -27.17
C LEU A 170 0.91 -3.37 -28.11
N VAL A 171 1.35 -2.18 -27.65
CA VAL A 171 1.37 -0.96 -28.48
C VAL A 171 2.30 -1.11 -29.67
N VAL A 172 3.52 -1.60 -29.49
CA VAL A 172 4.50 -1.81 -30.57
C VAL A 172 3.95 -2.77 -31.63
N ASN A 173 3.37 -3.89 -31.20
CA ASN A 173 2.78 -4.88 -32.11
C ASN A 173 1.61 -4.27 -32.89
N GLY A 174 0.74 -3.50 -32.23
CA GLY A 174 -0.35 -2.79 -32.87
C GLY A 174 0.16 -1.78 -33.94
N LEU A 175 1.16 -0.96 -33.59
CA LEU A 175 1.75 0.00 -34.51
C LEU A 175 2.43 -0.69 -35.71
N ARG A 176 3.14 -1.79 -35.50
CA ARG A 176 3.75 -2.61 -36.58
C ARG A 176 2.69 -3.28 -37.46
N ALA A 177 1.52 -3.62 -36.92
CA ALA A 177 0.39 -4.11 -37.69
C ALA A 177 -0.37 -3.01 -38.46
N GLY A 178 0.06 -1.74 -38.34
CA GLY A 178 -0.56 -0.60 -39.02
C GLY A 178 -1.73 0.04 -38.26
N TYR A 179 -1.93 -0.30 -36.98
CA TYR A 179 -2.94 0.36 -36.14
C TYR A 179 -2.50 1.80 -35.84
N SER A 180 -3.50 2.66 -35.70
CA SER A 180 -3.23 4.02 -35.20
C SER A 180 -2.79 3.98 -33.74
N PRO A 181 -2.07 5.01 -33.25
CA PRO A 181 -1.70 5.09 -31.82
C PRO A 181 -2.91 4.97 -30.89
N MET A 182 -4.05 5.57 -31.25
CA MET A 182 -5.28 5.48 -30.47
C MET A 182 -5.81 4.03 -30.39
N GLN A 183 -5.85 3.31 -31.53
CA GLN A 183 -6.29 1.91 -31.56
C GLN A 183 -5.35 1.00 -30.76
N SER A 184 -4.03 1.24 -30.83
CA SER A 184 -3.05 0.48 -30.05
C SER A 184 -3.23 0.70 -28.54
N LEU A 185 -3.51 1.93 -28.11
CA LEU A 185 -3.80 2.24 -26.70
C LEU A 185 -5.17 1.70 -26.27
N GLU A 186 -6.15 1.63 -27.17
CA GLU A 186 -7.45 1.00 -26.90
C GLU A 186 -7.30 -0.51 -26.63
N SER A 187 -6.44 -1.20 -27.39
CA SER A 187 -6.12 -2.62 -27.15
C SER A 187 -5.54 -2.84 -25.76
N VAL A 188 -4.65 -1.94 -25.28
CA VAL A 188 -4.14 -1.96 -23.91
C VAL A 188 -5.27 -1.92 -22.89
N GLY A 189 -6.23 -1.03 -23.08
CA GLY A 189 -7.40 -0.94 -22.21
C GLY A 189 -8.30 -2.19 -22.22
N LYS A 190 -8.31 -2.96 -23.30
CA LYS A 190 -9.16 -4.15 -23.45
C LYS A 190 -8.47 -5.44 -23.00
N GLU A 191 -7.19 -5.59 -23.26
CA GLU A 191 -6.49 -6.86 -23.15
C GLU A 191 -5.71 -7.00 -21.82
N LEU A 192 -5.23 -5.90 -21.24
CA LEU A 192 -4.41 -5.96 -20.03
C LEU A 192 -5.27 -5.89 -18.75
N PRO A 193 -4.76 -6.44 -17.63
CA PRO A 193 -5.44 -6.35 -16.34
C PRO A 193 -5.29 -4.96 -15.70
N ALA A 194 -6.11 -4.66 -14.69
CA ALA A 194 -5.95 -3.47 -13.86
C ALA A 194 -4.60 -3.54 -13.07
N PRO A 195 -3.94 -2.42 -12.81
CA PRO A 195 -4.38 -1.03 -12.96
C PRO A 195 -4.18 -0.42 -14.37
N ILE A 196 -3.34 -1.00 -15.23
CA ILE A 196 -2.95 -0.38 -16.49
C ILE A 196 -4.14 -0.22 -17.45
N SER A 197 -4.98 -1.23 -17.58
CA SER A 197 -6.18 -1.17 -18.43
C SER A 197 -7.12 -0.04 -18.02
N THR A 198 -7.31 0.17 -16.72
CA THR A 198 -8.22 1.22 -16.21
C THR A 198 -7.72 2.61 -16.59
N GLU A 199 -6.42 2.86 -16.48
CA GLU A 199 -5.85 4.16 -16.81
C GLU A 199 -5.81 4.41 -18.31
N PHE A 200 -5.48 3.40 -19.13
CA PHE A 200 -5.49 3.55 -20.58
C PHE A 200 -6.90 3.65 -21.17
N LYS A 201 -7.91 3.01 -20.58
CA LYS A 201 -9.31 3.28 -20.91
C LYS A 201 -9.67 4.75 -20.72
N ARG A 202 -9.21 5.37 -19.62
CA ARG A 202 -9.42 6.82 -19.40
C ARG A 202 -8.71 7.68 -20.43
N VAL A 203 -7.45 7.34 -20.80
CA VAL A 203 -6.71 8.05 -21.84
C VAL A 203 -7.50 8.00 -23.16
N VAL A 204 -7.98 6.81 -23.55
CA VAL A 204 -8.79 6.66 -24.78
C VAL A 204 -10.09 7.45 -24.71
N GLN A 205 -10.78 7.44 -23.58
CA GLN A 205 -12.00 8.24 -23.36
C GLN A 205 -11.70 9.75 -23.44
N GLU A 206 -10.61 10.24 -22.85
CA GLU A 206 -10.18 11.63 -22.98
C GLU A 206 -9.95 12.01 -24.45
N MET A 207 -9.28 11.13 -25.22
CA MET A 207 -9.05 11.34 -26.65
C MET A 207 -10.35 11.31 -27.48
N GLN A 208 -11.30 10.44 -27.14
CA GLN A 208 -12.63 10.40 -27.79
C GLN A 208 -13.45 11.66 -27.51
N LEU A 209 -13.21 12.32 -26.38
CA LEU A 209 -13.80 13.63 -26.06
C LEU A 209 -13.07 14.81 -26.73
N GLY A 210 -12.06 14.54 -27.58
CA GLY A 210 -11.33 15.55 -28.32
C GLY A 210 -10.09 16.10 -27.62
N ILE A 211 -9.69 15.54 -26.48
CA ILE A 211 -8.46 15.93 -25.79
C ILE A 211 -7.26 15.38 -26.60
N PRO A 212 -6.27 16.23 -26.94
CA PRO A 212 -5.07 15.76 -27.63
C PRO A 212 -4.33 14.68 -26.88
N LEU A 213 -3.72 13.71 -27.59
CA LEU A 213 -2.97 12.59 -27.00
C LEU A 213 -1.92 13.05 -25.97
N GLU A 214 -1.17 14.11 -26.28
CA GLU A 214 -0.18 14.68 -25.37
C GLU A 214 -0.78 15.08 -24.01
N GLN A 215 -1.91 15.76 -24.06
CA GLN A 215 -2.61 16.21 -22.85
C GLN A 215 -3.22 15.03 -22.08
N ALA A 216 -3.79 14.06 -22.80
CA ALA A 216 -4.32 12.82 -22.18
C ALA A 216 -3.20 12.00 -21.49
N LEU A 217 -2.04 11.88 -22.13
CA LEU A 217 -0.87 11.23 -21.53
C LEU A 217 -0.29 12.05 -20.35
N ALA A 218 -0.25 13.37 -20.44
CA ALA A 218 0.15 14.23 -19.32
C ALA A 218 -0.82 14.13 -18.13
N ASN A 219 -2.11 13.95 -18.37
CA ASN A 219 -3.08 13.64 -17.31
C ASN A 219 -2.82 12.27 -16.69
N LEU A 220 -2.44 11.29 -17.49
CA LEU A 220 -2.06 9.95 -17.01
C LEU A 220 -0.84 10.01 -16.07
N THR A 221 0.25 10.71 -16.46
CA THR A 221 1.45 10.84 -15.61
C THR A 221 1.18 11.57 -14.29
N ARG A 222 0.23 12.51 -14.27
CA ARG A 222 -0.21 13.15 -13.02
C ARG A 222 -0.93 12.17 -12.09
N ARG A 223 -1.71 11.22 -12.65
CA ARG A 223 -2.42 10.20 -11.87
C ARG A 223 -1.49 9.09 -11.41
N ILE A 224 -0.59 8.65 -12.27
CA ILE A 224 0.39 7.58 -12.03
C ILE A 224 1.80 8.17 -12.08
N PRO A 225 2.40 8.55 -10.94
CA PRO A 225 3.73 9.16 -10.89
C PRO A 225 4.84 8.09 -11.02
N SER A 226 4.87 7.40 -12.17
CA SER A 226 5.90 6.43 -12.55
C SER A 226 6.98 7.13 -13.37
N LYS A 227 8.25 6.92 -13.00
CA LYS A 227 9.39 7.45 -13.75
C LYS A 227 9.53 6.79 -15.12
N ASP A 228 9.24 5.49 -15.19
CA ASP A 228 9.32 4.74 -16.44
C ASP A 228 8.19 5.15 -17.39
N LEU A 229 6.97 5.40 -16.89
CA LEU A 229 5.88 5.96 -17.70
C LEU A 229 6.20 7.36 -18.20
N ASP A 230 6.75 8.24 -17.39
CA ASP A 230 7.13 9.60 -17.76
C ASP A 230 8.17 9.59 -18.90
N PHE A 231 9.14 8.69 -18.81
CA PHE A 231 10.10 8.46 -19.87
C PHE A 231 9.45 7.99 -21.18
N VAL A 232 8.52 7.03 -21.10
CA VAL A 232 7.74 6.54 -22.26
C VAL A 232 6.94 7.68 -22.90
N VAL A 233 6.20 8.45 -22.10
CA VAL A 233 5.36 9.56 -22.58
C VAL A 233 6.22 10.65 -23.24
N THR A 234 7.35 10.98 -22.63
CA THR A 234 8.30 11.94 -23.22
C THR A 234 8.82 11.45 -24.56
N ALA A 235 9.22 10.18 -24.67
CA ALA A 235 9.69 9.60 -25.94
C ALA A 235 8.59 9.59 -27.00
N MET A 236 7.33 9.28 -26.64
CA MET A 236 6.20 9.33 -27.57
C MET A 236 5.95 10.74 -28.10
N ASN A 237 6.00 11.75 -27.23
CA ASN A 237 5.79 13.14 -27.62
C ASN A 237 6.91 13.64 -28.54
N VAL A 238 8.16 13.40 -28.18
CA VAL A 238 9.32 13.79 -29.02
C VAL A 238 9.27 13.11 -30.39
N GLN A 239 8.98 11.81 -30.44
CA GLN A 239 8.94 11.06 -31.69
C GLN A 239 7.82 11.53 -32.60
N ARG A 240 6.72 12.00 -32.07
CA ARG A 240 5.61 12.56 -32.81
C ARG A 240 5.95 13.95 -33.39
N GLU A 241 6.71 14.78 -32.67
CA GLU A 241 7.18 16.08 -33.13
C GLU A 241 8.23 15.96 -34.25
N VAL A 242 9.17 15.01 -34.05
CA VAL A 242 10.28 14.79 -34.99
C VAL A 242 9.83 13.97 -36.23
N GLY A 243 8.74 13.19 -36.10
CA GLY A 243 8.20 12.40 -37.22
C GLY A 243 8.94 11.08 -37.46
N GLY A 244 9.58 10.51 -36.47
CA GLY A 244 10.30 9.23 -36.55
C GLY A 244 9.42 7.99 -36.34
N ASN A 245 10.07 6.81 -36.33
CA ASN A 245 9.42 5.52 -36.14
C ASN A 245 9.08 5.28 -34.65
N LEU A 246 7.83 5.56 -34.27
CA LEU A 246 7.35 5.39 -32.88
C LEU A 246 7.48 3.94 -32.41
N ALA A 247 7.19 2.94 -33.25
CA ALA A 247 7.26 1.54 -32.88
C ALA A 247 8.69 1.10 -32.49
N GLU A 248 9.69 1.59 -33.20
CA GLU A 248 11.11 1.26 -32.97
C GLU A 248 11.60 1.82 -31.61
N ILE A 249 11.25 3.06 -31.30
CA ILE A 249 11.63 3.69 -30.04
C ILE A 249 10.94 3.00 -28.88
N LEU A 250 9.64 2.72 -28.98
CA LEU A 250 8.89 2.02 -27.92
C LEU A 250 9.39 0.59 -27.72
N ASP A 251 9.82 -0.11 -28.77
CA ASP A 251 10.42 -1.43 -28.67
C ASP A 251 11.75 -1.40 -27.90
N THR A 252 12.61 -0.43 -28.21
CA THR A 252 13.86 -0.23 -27.49
C THR A 252 13.63 0.08 -26.01
N ILE A 253 12.66 0.93 -25.70
CA ILE A 253 12.29 1.25 -24.32
C ILE A 253 11.71 0.02 -23.61
N SER A 254 10.84 -0.75 -24.28
CA SER A 254 10.27 -1.97 -23.77
C SER A 254 11.35 -2.98 -23.35
N HIS A 255 12.34 -3.19 -24.24
CA HIS A 255 13.48 -4.05 -23.97
C HIS A 255 14.28 -3.58 -22.74
N THR A 256 14.57 -2.28 -22.68
CA THR A 256 15.32 -1.68 -21.56
C THR A 256 14.59 -1.84 -20.22
N ILE A 257 13.27 -1.59 -20.18
CA ILE A 257 12.44 -1.76 -18.97
C ILE A 257 12.43 -3.22 -18.53
N ARG A 258 12.24 -4.16 -19.44
CA ARG A 258 12.25 -5.59 -19.13
C ARG A 258 13.58 -6.06 -18.59
N GLU A 259 14.68 -5.63 -19.21
CA GLU A 259 16.02 -5.99 -18.75
C GLU A 259 16.28 -5.44 -17.35
N ARG A 260 15.86 -4.21 -17.07
CA ARG A 260 15.93 -3.66 -15.71
C ARG A 260 15.12 -4.47 -14.70
N VAL A 261 13.88 -4.87 -15.04
CA VAL A 261 13.04 -5.71 -14.17
C VAL A 261 13.69 -7.07 -13.93
N ARG A 262 14.28 -7.67 -14.98
CA ARG A 262 15.02 -8.94 -14.89
C ARG A 262 16.20 -8.83 -13.94
N ILE A 263 17.06 -7.83 -14.12
CA ILE A 263 18.23 -7.59 -13.28
C ILE A 263 17.81 -7.36 -11.81
N LYS A 264 16.76 -6.58 -11.56
CA LYS A 264 16.22 -6.40 -10.21
C LYS A 264 15.74 -7.71 -9.58
N GLY A 265 15.11 -8.57 -10.37
CA GLY A 265 14.69 -9.91 -9.93
C GLY A 265 15.88 -10.82 -9.60
N GLU A 266 16.93 -10.81 -10.42
CA GLU A 266 18.16 -11.57 -10.18
C GLU A 266 18.86 -11.10 -8.91
N ILE A 267 19.01 -9.79 -8.72
CA ILE A 267 19.59 -9.21 -7.51
C ILE A 267 18.75 -9.58 -6.27
N ALA A 268 17.41 -9.45 -6.34
CA ALA A 268 16.53 -9.83 -5.24
C ALA A 268 16.68 -11.32 -4.86
N THR A 269 16.88 -12.20 -5.84
CA THR A 269 17.09 -13.63 -5.60
C THR A 269 18.44 -13.89 -4.94
N LEU A 270 19.50 -13.27 -5.42
CA LEU A 270 20.85 -13.42 -4.86
C LEU A 270 20.96 -12.84 -3.44
N THR A 271 20.32 -11.71 -3.23
CA THR A 271 20.31 -11.04 -1.90
C THR A 271 19.43 -11.78 -0.89
N ALA A 272 18.35 -12.45 -1.35
CA ALA A 272 17.48 -13.25 -0.47
C ALA A 272 18.26 -14.35 0.27
N GLN A 273 19.21 -15.01 -0.39
CA GLN A 273 20.08 -16.01 0.24
C GLN A 273 20.96 -15.38 1.34
N GLY A 274 21.54 -14.21 1.06
CA GLY A 274 22.32 -13.45 2.04
C GLY A 274 21.49 -13.02 3.25
N MET A 275 20.27 -12.52 3.02
CA MET A 275 19.33 -12.16 4.09
C MET A 275 18.97 -13.36 4.96
N MET A 276 18.62 -14.50 4.38
CA MET A 276 18.30 -15.72 5.14
C MET A 276 19.47 -16.16 6.02
N THR A 277 20.69 -16.14 5.48
CA THR A 277 21.90 -16.45 6.24
C THR A 277 22.11 -15.45 7.39
N GLY A 278 21.91 -14.15 7.13
CA GLY A 278 21.98 -13.09 8.14
C GLY A 278 20.99 -13.30 9.28
N TYR A 279 19.73 -13.64 8.96
CA TYR A 279 18.72 -13.95 9.98
C TYR A 279 19.11 -15.18 10.82
N VAL A 280 19.54 -16.27 10.19
CA VAL A 280 19.94 -17.50 10.89
C VAL A 280 21.11 -17.24 11.84
N ILE A 281 22.18 -16.57 11.37
CA ILE A 281 23.35 -16.27 12.18
C ILE A 281 22.99 -15.33 13.33
N SER A 282 22.15 -14.31 13.12
CA SER A 282 21.76 -13.36 14.16
C SER A 282 20.82 -13.98 15.20
N LEU A 283 19.97 -14.92 14.79
CA LEU A 283 19.03 -15.59 15.68
C LEU A 283 19.66 -16.73 16.50
N LEU A 284 20.76 -17.32 16.01
CA LEU A 284 21.42 -18.46 16.62
C LEU A 284 21.88 -18.20 18.08
N PRO A 285 22.55 -17.09 18.42
CA PRO A 285 22.92 -16.80 19.82
C PRO A 285 21.71 -16.64 20.74
N ILE A 286 20.62 -16.02 20.23
CA ILE A 286 19.38 -15.81 20.98
C ILE A 286 18.70 -17.17 21.22
N GLY A 287 18.64 -18.03 20.19
CA GLY A 287 18.10 -19.38 20.29
C GLY A 287 18.90 -20.25 21.27
N LEU A 288 20.24 -20.14 21.23
CA LEU A 288 21.10 -20.84 22.15
C LEU A 288 20.91 -20.38 23.60
N ALA A 289 20.81 -19.07 23.83
CA ALA A 289 20.54 -18.53 25.16
C ALA A 289 19.19 -19.01 25.72
N LEU A 290 18.14 -19.02 24.88
CA LEU A 290 16.83 -19.55 25.23
C LEU A 290 16.88 -21.06 25.55
N PHE A 291 17.57 -21.82 24.71
CA PHE A 291 17.76 -23.28 24.94
C PHE A 291 18.47 -23.55 26.27
N LEU A 292 19.59 -22.85 26.56
CA LEU A 292 20.30 -22.97 27.83
C LEU A 292 19.44 -22.56 29.03
N PHE A 293 18.60 -21.56 28.88
CA PHE A 293 17.64 -21.15 29.91
C PHE A 293 16.60 -22.24 30.23
N LEU A 294 16.16 -22.97 29.21
CA LEU A 294 15.20 -24.08 29.38
C LEU A 294 15.83 -25.33 29.99
N VAL A 295 17.06 -25.66 29.54
CA VAL A 295 17.75 -26.88 29.98
C VAL A 295 18.41 -26.72 31.35
N ASN A 296 19.00 -25.56 31.62
CA ASN A 296 19.74 -25.29 32.86
C ASN A 296 19.43 -23.90 33.42
N ARG A 297 18.20 -23.74 33.89
CA ARG A 297 17.73 -22.48 34.48
C ARG A 297 18.59 -22.00 35.68
N PRO A 298 19.04 -22.87 36.60
CA PRO A 298 19.88 -22.41 37.71
C PRO A 298 21.20 -21.76 37.26
N TYR A 299 21.82 -22.31 36.24
CA TYR A 299 23.06 -21.76 35.67
C TYR A 299 22.86 -20.37 35.09
N MET A 300 21.82 -20.20 34.29
CA MET A 300 21.50 -18.90 33.69
C MET A 300 21.09 -17.84 34.73
N MET A 301 20.45 -18.26 35.82
CA MET A 301 20.02 -17.35 36.88
C MET A 301 21.18 -16.85 37.77
N GLN A 302 22.34 -17.52 37.76
CA GLN A 302 23.53 -17.04 38.48
C GLN A 302 24.05 -15.70 37.90
N MET A 303 23.78 -15.40 36.63
CA MET A 303 24.10 -14.09 36.03
C MET A 303 23.29 -12.95 36.62
N PHE A 304 22.08 -13.26 37.16
CA PHE A 304 21.15 -12.27 37.72
C PHE A 304 21.18 -12.24 39.25
N GLU A 305 22.10 -13.01 39.87
CA GLU A 305 22.31 -12.98 41.31
C GLU A 305 22.86 -11.62 41.75
N SER A 306 22.43 -11.11 42.89
CA SER A 306 22.76 -9.75 43.35
C SER A 306 24.24 -9.46 43.44
N ARG A 307 25.09 -10.48 43.58
CA ARG A 307 26.54 -10.39 43.57
C ARG A 307 27.13 -10.14 42.17
N ASN A 308 26.49 -10.64 41.14
CA ASN A 308 26.98 -10.61 39.74
C ASN A 308 26.08 -9.79 38.81
N LEU A 309 25.02 -9.16 39.32
CA LEU A 309 23.97 -8.51 38.54
C LEU A 309 24.55 -7.48 37.56
N LEU A 310 25.49 -6.68 37.99
CA LEU A 310 26.07 -5.61 37.18
C LEU A 310 26.90 -6.17 36.01
N CYS A 311 27.72 -7.20 36.28
CA CYS A 311 28.48 -7.91 35.23
C CYS A 311 27.53 -8.65 34.26
N GLY A 312 26.51 -9.30 34.76
CA GLY A 312 25.52 -10.02 33.91
C GLY A 312 24.79 -9.09 32.95
N ILE A 313 24.33 -7.93 33.43
CA ILE A 313 23.67 -6.92 32.58
C ILE A 313 24.62 -6.37 31.53
N ILE A 314 25.88 -6.02 31.91
CA ILE A 314 26.88 -5.52 30.96
C ILE A 314 27.13 -6.56 29.86
N MET A 315 27.30 -7.84 30.22
CA MET A 315 27.52 -8.92 29.24
C MET A 315 26.36 -9.05 28.26
N ILE A 316 25.10 -9.05 28.75
CA ILE A 316 23.91 -9.15 27.89
C ILE A 316 23.79 -7.93 26.98
N VAL A 317 23.96 -6.72 27.49
CA VAL A 317 23.90 -5.49 26.70
C VAL A 317 24.98 -5.50 25.63
N THR A 318 26.21 -5.88 25.96
CA THR A 318 27.31 -5.97 24.98
C THR A 318 27.01 -7.01 23.92
N ALA A 319 26.49 -8.19 24.28
CA ALA A 319 26.13 -9.23 23.33
C ALA A 319 25.02 -8.76 22.39
N LEU A 320 23.96 -8.10 22.90
CA LEU A 320 22.89 -7.55 22.08
C LEU A 320 23.37 -6.45 21.13
N LEU A 321 24.27 -5.58 21.59
CA LEU A 321 24.88 -4.56 20.75
C LEU A 321 25.72 -5.17 19.63
N MET A 322 26.50 -6.21 19.92
CA MET A 322 27.29 -6.91 18.90
C MET A 322 26.39 -7.62 17.86
N ILE A 323 25.35 -8.31 18.32
CA ILE A 323 24.37 -8.97 17.42
C ILE A 323 23.67 -7.91 16.56
N GLY A 324 23.19 -6.83 17.17
CA GLY A 324 22.50 -5.74 16.47
C GLY A 324 23.38 -5.03 15.46
N SER A 325 24.63 -4.73 15.80
CA SER A 325 25.58 -4.11 14.87
C SER A 325 25.95 -5.05 13.72
N GLY A 326 26.19 -6.33 14.00
CA GLY A 326 26.46 -7.33 12.97
C GLY A 326 25.27 -7.49 12.01
N PHE A 327 24.07 -7.57 12.53
CA PHE A 327 22.84 -7.63 11.73
C PHE A 327 22.64 -6.39 10.85
N ALA A 328 22.85 -5.20 11.41
CA ALA A 328 22.75 -3.93 10.67
C ALA A 328 23.76 -3.85 9.51
N ILE A 329 25.01 -4.33 9.73
CA ILE A 329 26.03 -4.40 8.68
C ILE A 329 25.59 -5.35 7.57
N VAL A 330 25.13 -6.56 7.92
CA VAL A 330 24.64 -7.54 6.93
C VAL A 330 23.49 -6.96 6.11
N MET A 331 22.50 -6.35 6.76
CA MET A 331 21.37 -5.72 6.07
C MET A 331 21.80 -4.60 5.13
N LYS A 332 22.79 -3.79 5.53
CA LYS A 332 23.33 -2.71 4.71
C LYS A 332 24.11 -3.22 3.48
N ILE A 333 24.82 -4.34 3.60
CA ILE A 333 25.55 -4.95 2.48
C ILE A 333 24.58 -5.59 1.47
N VAL A 334 23.47 -6.14 1.96
CA VAL A 334 22.47 -6.83 1.13
C VAL A 334 21.51 -5.84 0.45
N ASP A 335 21.33 -4.64 1.00
CA ASP A 335 20.47 -3.58 0.43
C ASP A 335 21.20 -2.85 -0.71
N ILE A 336 21.17 -3.47 -1.90
CA ILE A 336 21.76 -2.90 -3.12
C ILE A 336 20.69 -2.08 -3.84
N GLU A 337 20.84 -0.75 -3.85
CA GLU A 337 20.03 0.14 -4.68
C GLU A 337 20.40 -0.01 -6.16
N VAL A 338 19.40 -0.35 -7.01
CA VAL A 338 19.49 -0.47 -8.47
C VAL A 338 18.47 0.40 -9.17
#